data_d1024a9c28c4cc7642cf4c7947c3736c
#
_entry.id   d1024a9c28c4cc7642cf4c7947c3736c
#
_cell.length_a   1.000
_cell.length_b   1.000
_cell.length_c   1.000
_cell.angle_alpha   90.00
_cell.angle_beta   90.00
_cell.angle_gamma   90.00
#
_symmetry.space_group_name_H-M   'P 1'
#
loop_
_entity.id
_entity.type
_entity.pdbx_description
1 polymer ?
#
loop_
_entity_poly.entity_id
_entity_poly.type
_entity_poly.pdbx_seq_one_letter_code
_entity_poly.pdbx_strand_id
1 'polypeptide(L)'
;MTAVTFPDTPLPQADRAVTDFLKNLKASERSSRQRIIREEYERLAERWQEQQGRSPATLEDVAAIMAGSVAYKFDRALSRFSQELMYSRVHELLSPRRAELEAFLDAPVENPLGSLRLNPELPIPAYYEADYHVQPGGMHREPLIGFITAITNKVYFGGSNDSEEQQRASAAACPEGPWERILDLGCGCKSAYYYKLRWPSAEVYGIDLSAPLLKYAHKRAEAMGLAIHFSQQNAEHTDFPDAFFDLVSSCILFHEVPDEAAWNIICEGYRILKPGGWFVINDAAPYRALDLFGAFFSDW
;
A
#
# COMPACT_ATOMS: atom_id res chain seq x y z
N MET A 1 -0.31 -27.21 20.01
CA MET A 1 -0.64 -25.81 19.59
C MET A 1 -1.74 -25.90 18.53
N THR A 2 -2.92 -25.36 18.79
CA THR A 2 -3.96 -25.25 17.76
C THR A 2 -3.52 -24.13 16.80
N ALA A 3 -3.14 -24.49 15.58
CA ALA A 3 -2.79 -23.51 14.56
C ALA A 3 -4.01 -22.61 14.30
N VAL A 4 -3.79 -21.30 14.15
CA VAL A 4 -4.83 -20.37 13.73
C VAL A 4 -5.30 -20.78 12.34
N THR A 5 -6.56 -21.17 12.22
CA THR A 5 -7.17 -21.45 10.92
C THR A 5 -7.67 -20.12 10.34
N PHE A 6 -6.98 -19.62 9.32
CA PHE A 6 -7.36 -18.38 8.66
C PHE A 6 -8.59 -18.61 7.78
N PRO A 7 -9.63 -17.74 7.87
CA PRO A 7 -10.85 -17.89 7.08
C PRO A 7 -10.56 -17.84 5.59
N ASP A 8 -10.98 -18.87 4.86
CA ASP A 8 -10.96 -18.82 3.40
C ASP A 8 -12.09 -17.88 2.90
N THR A 9 -11.74 -17.02 1.96
CA THR A 9 -12.69 -16.10 1.31
C THR A 9 -12.70 -16.37 -0.19
N PRO A 10 -13.18 -17.56 -0.63
CA PRO A 10 -13.19 -17.90 -2.04
C PRO A 10 -14.16 -16.98 -2.79
N LEU A 11 -13.72 -16.48 -3.94
CA LEU A 11 -14.60 -15.71 -4.82
C LEU A 11 -15.59 -16.65 -5.54
N PRO A 12 -16.92 -16.43 -5.43
CA PRO A 12 -17.91 -17.07 -6.28
C PRO A 12 -17.60 -16.88 -7.78
N GLN A 13 -18.12 -17.72 -8.64
CA GLN A 13 -17.81 -17.67 -10.08
C GLN A 13 -18.13 -16.30 -10.71
N ALA A 14 -19.26 -15.70 -10.35
CA ALA A 14 -19.65 -14.38 -10.84
C ALA A 14 -18.64 -13.30 -10.40
N ASP A 15 -18.19 -13.34 -9.14
CA ASP A 15 -17.23 -12.36 -8.61
C ASP A 15 -15.83 -12.58 -9.19
N ARG A 16 -15.43 -13.83 -9.49
CA ARG A 16 -14.20 -14.10 -10.24
C ARG A 16 -14.24 -13.47 -11.63
N ALA A 17 -15.37 -13.59 -12.35
CA ALA A 17 -15.51 -13.00 -13.68
C ALA A 17 -15.41 -11.46 -13.64
N VAL A 18 -16.03 -10.81 -12.64
CA VAL A 18 -15.89 -9.36 -12.43
C VAL A 18 -14.46 -8.99 -12.04
N THR A 19 -13.84 -9.77 -11.17
CA THR A 19 -12.44 -9.55 -10.76
C THR A 19 -11.49 -9.65 -11.95
N ASP A 20 -11.65 -10.66 -12.80
CA ASP A 20 -10.83 -10.86 -14.01
C ASP A 20 -11.06 -9.75 -15.03
N PHE A 21 -12.30 -9.31 -15.20
CA PHE A 21 -12.61 -8.13 -16.03
C PHE A 21 -11.89 -6.88 -15.52
N LEU A 22 -11.98 -6.59 -14.21
CA LEU A 22 -11.34 -5.43 -13.61
C LEU A 22 -9.80 -5.51 -13.66
N LYS A 23 -9.22 -6.70 -13.47
CA LYS A 23 -7.78 -6.92 -13.65
C LYS A 23 -7.33 -6.56 -15.07
N ASN A 24 -8.05 -7.05 -16.08
CA ASN A 24 -7.72 -6.77 -17.48
C ASN A 24 -7.89 -5.27 -17.81
N LEU A 25 -8.91 -4.63 -17.23
CA LEU A 25 -9.14 -3.20 -17.39
C LEU A 25 -7.98 -2.38 -16.79
N LYS A 26 -7.53 -2.72 -15.57
CA LYS A 26 -6.38 -2.10 -14.92
C LYS A 26 -5.05 -2.38 -15.66
N ALA A 27 -4.86 -3.59 -16.17
CA ALA A 27 -3.70 -3.92 -16.99
C ALA A 27 -3.66 -3.08 -18.28
N SER A 28 -4.81 -2.85 -18.94
CA SER A 28 -4.91 -2.00 -20.13
C SER A 28 -4.59 -0.53 -19.85
N GLU A 29 -4.91 -0.04 -18.65
CA GLU A 29 -4.58 1.33 -18.21
C GLU A 29 -3.08 1.57 -18.26
N ARG A 30 -2.31 0.67 -17.70
CA ARG A 30 -0.85 0.79 -17.57
C ARG A 30 -0.08 0.55 -18.88
N SER A 31 -0.70 -0.06 -19.88
CA SER A 31 -0.05 -0.43 -21.14
C SER A 31 -0.54 0.42 -22.31
N SER A 32 -1.72 0.14 -22.80
CA SER A 32 -2.21 0.73 -24.06
C SER A 32 -2.82 2.11 -23.87
N ARG A 33 -3.59 2.33 -22.78
CA ARG A 33 -4.28 3.61 -22.58
C ARG A 33 -3.31 4.74 -22.27
N GLN A 34 -2.37 4.53 -21.35
CA GLN A 34 -1.33 5.53 -21.02
C GLN A 34 -0.50 5.90 -22.26
N ARG A 35 -0.14 4.93 -23.11
CA ARG A 35 0.58 5.20 -24.35
C ARG A 35 -0.23 6.08 -25.30
N ILE A 36 -1.51 5.78 -25.52
CA ILE A 36 -2.39 6.56 -26.40
C ILE A 36 -2.52 8.01 -25.89
N ILE A 37 -2.67 8.21 -24.60
CA ILE A 37 -2.80 9.52 -23.98
C ILE A 37 -1.48 10.30 -24.06
N ARG A 38 -0.33 9.63 -23.93
CA ARG A 38 0.98 10.25 -24.11
C ARG A 38 1.19 10.72 -25.55
N GLU A 39 0.86 9.90 -26.52
CA GLU A 39 0.93 10.26 -27.95
C GLU A 39 0.01 11.47 -28.26
N GLU A 40 -1.17 11.55 -27.63
CA GLU A 40 -2.04 12.71 -27.74
C GLU A 40 -1.43 13.95 -27.06
N TYR A 41 -0.86 13.80 -25.86
CA TYR A 41 -0.19 14.90 -25.17
C TYR A 41 0.95 15.49 -26.01
N GLU A 42 1.82 14.67 -26.56
CA GLU A 42 2.96 15.12 -27.37
C GLU A 42 2.49 16.00 -28.54
N ARG A 43 1.48 15.54 -29.26
CA ARG A 43 0.87 16.28 -30.37
C ARG A 43 0.18 17.59 -29.94
N LEU A 44 -0.47 17.60 -28.78
CA LEU A 44 -1.10 18.80 -28.22
C LEU A 44 -0.07 19.78 -27.68
N ALA A 45 1.01 19.29 -27.07
CA ALA A 45 2.10 20.09 -26.54
C ALA A 45 2.87 20.83 -27.64
N GLU A 46 3.09 20.21 -28.81
CA GLU A 46 3.65 20.91 -29.99
C GLU A 46 2.81 22.11 -30.39
N ARG A 47 1.48 21.93 -30.53
CA ARG A 47 0.55 23.05 -30.89
C ARG A 47 0.53 24.14 -29.81
N TRP A 48 0.55 23.73 -28.54
CA TRP A 48 0.59 24.64 -27.41
C TRP A 48 1.88 25.46 -27.41
N GLN A 49 3.03 24.84 -27.73
CA GLN A 49 4.32 25.49 -27.87
C GLN A 49 4.32 26.54 -29.01
N GLU A 50 3.73 26.20 -30.15
CA GLU A 50 3.54 27.18 -31.26
C GLU A 50 2.73 28.40 -30.83
N GLN A 51 1.67 28.18 -30.02
CA GLN A 51 0.80 29.27 -29.55
C GLN A 51 1.43 30.11 -28.43
N GLN A 52 2.16 29.50 -27.52
CA GLN A 52 2.74 30.14 -26.33
C GLN A 52 4.18 30.67 -26.57
N GLY A 53 4.86 30.20 -27.62
CA GLY A 53 6.24 30.57 -27.90
C GLY A 53 7.26 29.93 -26.92
N ARG A 54 6.85 28.96 -26.11
CA ARG A 54 7.68 28.24 -25.17
C ARG A 54 7.21 26.78 -24.99
N SER A 55 8.10 25.89 -24.58
CA SER A 55 7.73 24.53 -24.20
C SER A 55 7.00 24.48 -22.84
N PRO A 56 6.13 23.47 -22.60
CA PRO A 56 5.57 23.21 -21.28
C PRO A 56 6.67 23.03 -20.23
N ALA A 57 6.50 23.63 -19.05
CA ALA A 57 7.51 23.62 -18.00
C ALA A 57 6.96 23.26 -16.60
N THR A 58 5.63 23.30 -16.45
CA THR A 58 4.96 23.01 -15.16
C THR A 58 3.82 22.01 -15.32
N LEU A 59 3.35 21.44 -14.21
CA LEU A 59 2.18 20.55 -14.21
C LEU A 59 0.91 21.30 -14.65
N GLU A 60 0.80 22.58 -14.34
CA GLU A 60 -0.30 23.44 -14.77
C GLU A 60 -0.31 23.62 -16.30
N ASP A 61 0.87 23.72 -16.95
CA ASP A 61 0.96 23.74 -18.40
C ASP A 61 0.42 22.43 -18.99
N VAL A 62 0.81 21.28 -18.44
CA VAL A 62 0.31 19.96 -18.87
C VAL A 62 -1.20 19.86 -18.64
N ALA A 63 -1.69 20.30 -17.48
CA ALA A 63 -3.11 20.32 -17.17
C ALA A 63 -3.89 21.17 -18.20
N ALA A 64 -3.38 22.35 -18.55
CA ALA A 64 -3.98 23.21 -19.57
C ALA A 64 -4.00 22.56 -20.97
N ILE A 65 -2.92 21.89 -21.36
CA ILE A 65 -2.82 21.15 -22.63
C ILE A 65 -3.83 20.00 -22.66
N MET A 66 -3.94 19.24 -21.57
CA MET A 66 -4.80 18.06 -21.48
C MET A 66 -6.27 18.38 -21.15
N ALA A 67 -6.60 19.62 -20.77
CA ALA A 67 -7.96 20.02 -20.40
C ALA A 67 -9.01 19.76 -21.49
N GLY A 68 -8.61 19.80 -22.77
CA GLY A 68 -9.45 19.50 -23.93
C GLY A 68 -9.48 18.03 -24.34
N SER A 69 -8.58 17.18 -23.82
CA SER A 69 -8.46 15.78 -24.22
C SER A 69 -9.65 14.95 -23.75
N VAL A 70 -10.39 14.39 -24.68
CA VAL A 70 -11.49 13.44 -24.40
C VAL A 70 -10.92 12.11 -23.96
N ALA A 71 -9.82 11.66 -24.55
CA ALA A 71 -9.18 10.39 -24.19
C ALA A 71 -8.69 10.41 -22.73
N TYR A 72 -8.02 11.47 -22.30
CA TYR A 72 -7.59 11.66 -20.91
C TYR A 72 -8.78 11.64 -19.93
N LYS A 73 -9.82 12.47 -20.22
CA LYS A 73 -11.02 12.52 -19.36
C LYS A 73 -11.72 11.19 -19.26
N PHE A 74 -11.84 10.47 -20.39
CA PHE A 74 -12.43 9.13 -20.41
C PHE A 74 -11.60 8.14 -19.60
N ASP A 75 -10.28 8.18 -19.73
CA ASP A 75 -9.38 7.33 -18.94
C ASP A 75 -9.52 7.59 -17.44
N ARG A 76 -9.51 8.85 -17.01
CA ARG A 76 -9.72 9.19 -15.58
C ARG A 76 -11.07 8.73 -15.05
N ALA A 77 -12.14 8.94 -15.81
CA ALA A 77 -13.48 8.47 -15.44
C ALA A 77 -13.55 6.93 -15.35
N LEU A 78 -12.92 6.23 -16.30
CA LEU A 78 -12.89 4.76 -16.33
C LEU A 78 -12.05 4.19 -15.19
N SER A 79 -10.91 4.81 -14.89
CA SER A 79 -10.04 4.41 -13.77
C SER A 79 -10.76 4.56 -12.43
N ARG A 80 -11.41 5.71 -12.22
CA ARG A 80 -12.22 5.94 -11.02
C ARG A 80 -13.38 4.94 -10.92
N PHE A 81 -14.16 4.78 -11.98
CA PHE A 81 -15.26 3.82 -12.02
C PHE A 81 -14.81 2.39 -11.70
N SER A 82 -13.68 1.96 -12.28
CA SER A 82 -13.14 0.62 -12.02
C SER A 82 -12.74 0.44 -10.55
N GLN A 83 -12.24 1.49 -9.92
CA GLN A 83 -11.85 1.51 -8.51
C GLN A 83 -13.07 1.41 -7.60
N GLU A 84 -14.06 2.28 -7.84
CA GLU A 84 -15.32 2.29 -7.08
C GLU A 84 -16.08 0.97 -7.22
N LEU A 85 -16.16 0.41 -8.43
CA LEU A 85 -16.78 -0.89 -8.69
C LEU A 85 -16.06 -2.02 -7.94
N MET A 86 -14.72 -2.01 -7.95
CA MET A 86 -13.93 -3.01 -7.24
C MET A 86 -14.27 -3.03 -5.75
N TYR A 87 -14.24 -1.87 -5.09
CA TYR A 87 -14.54 -1.79 -3.66
C TYR A 87 -16.00 -2.17 -3.35
N SER A 88 -16.97 -1.67 -4.15
CA SER A 88 -18.38 -2.03 -3.98
C SER A 88 -18.58 -3.54 -4.02
N ARG A 89 -17.99 -4.23 -5.00
CA ARG A 89 -18.12 -5.69 -5.14
C ARG A 89 -17.45 -6.45 -4.00
N VAL A 90 -16.29 -6.00 -3.52
CA VAL A 90 -15.62 -6.66 -2.39
C VAL A 90 -16.40 -6.46 -1.09
N HIS A 91 -16.96 -5.28 -0.85
CA HIS A 91 -17.84 -5.05 0.30
C HIS A 91 -19.11 -5.92 0.24
N GLU A 92 -19.76 -6.03 -0.93
CA GLU A 92 -20.91 -6.92 -1.13
C GLU A 92 -20.55 -8.39 -0.84
N LEU A 93 -19.37 -8.84 -1.30
CA LEU A 93 -18.87 -10.20 -1.07
C LEU A 93 -18.65 -10.51 0.40
N LEU A 94 -18.07 -9.56 1.16
CA LEU A 94 -17.76 -9.77 2.57
C LEU A 94 -18.96 -9.53 3.50
N SER A 95 -19.96 -8.78 3.06
CA SER A 95 -21.13 -8.37 3.85
C SER A 95 -21.86 -9.54 4.54
N PRO A 96 -22.15 -10.69 3.89
CA PRO A 96 -22.84 -11.81 4.54
C PRO A 96 -22.04 -12.46 5.67
N ARG A 97 -20.72 -12.31 5.68
CA ARG A 97 -19.81 -12.88 6.66
C ARG A 97 -19.19 -11.83 7.60
N ARG A 98 -19.65 -10.57 7.50
CA ARG A 98 -19.03 -9.46 8.22
C ARG A 98 -18.85 -9.74 9.71
N ALA A 99 -19.92 -10.11 10.39
CA ALA A 99 -19.90 -10.39 11.84
C ALA A 99 -18.95 -11.56 12.21
N GLU A 100 -18.90 -12.60 11.37
CA GLU A 100 -17.99 -13.74 11.54
C GLU A 100 -16.53 -13.29 11.42
N LEU A 101 -16.22 -12.51 10.39
CA LEU A 101 -14.86 -12.06 10.09
C LEU A 101 -14.36 -11.02 11.12
N GLU A 102 -15.24 -10.12 11.58
CA GLU A 102 -14.93 -9.19 12.65
C GLU A 102 -14.66 -9.94 13.96
N ALA A 103 -15.52 -10.90 14.34
CA ALA A 103 -15.31 -11.73 15.52
C ALA A 103 -14.00 -12.54 15.43
N PHE A 104 -13.64 -13.05 14.25
CA PHE A 104 -12.34 -13.71 14.03
C PHE A 104 -11.17 -12.77 14.28
N LEU A 105 -11.22 -11.53 13.77
CA LEU A 105 -10.15 -10.55 13.97
C LEU A 105 -10.02 -10.11 15.42
N ASP A 106 -11.13 -10.01 16.15
CA ASP A 106 -11.17 -9.55 17.54
C ASP A 106 -10.84 -10.66 18.56
N ALA A 107 -11.03 -11.92 18.20
CA ALA A 107 -10.72 -13.02 19.07
C ALA A 107 -9.21 -13.04 19.41
N PRO A 108 -8.79 -13.26 20.66
CA PRO A 108 -7.38 -13.42 20.99
C PRO A 108 -6.79 -14.65 20.31
N VAL A 109 -5.49 -14.63 20.04
CA VAL A 109 -4.73 -15.82 19.65
C VAL A 109 -4.22 -16.50 20.92
N GLU A 110 -4.57 -17.76 21.11
CA GLU A 110 -4.08 -18.56 22.24
C GLU A 110 -2.62 -18.97 22.00
N ASN A 111 -1.73 -18.64 22.93
CA ASN A 111 -0.29 -18.96 22.84
C ASN A 111 0.35 -18.49 21.53
N PRO A 112 0.33 -17.18 21.24
CA PRO A 112 0.82 -16.65 19.97
C PRO A 112 2.32 -16.86 19.82
N LEU A 113 2.78 -17.03 18.58
CA LEU A 113 4.20 -17.08 18.22
C LEU A 113 4.82 -15.67 18.27
N GLY A 114 4.08 -14.68 17.80
CA GLY A 114 4.45 -13.27 17.83
C GLY A 114 3.62 -12.49 18.86
N SER A 115 3.42 -11.20 18.61
CA SER A 115 2.59 -10.37 19.48
C SER A 115 1.79 -9.33 18.68
N LEU A 116 0.69 -8.89 19.28
CA LEU A 116 -0.09 -7.74 18.79
C LEU A 116 -0.34 -6.77 19.94
N ARG A 117 0.14 -5.55 19.80
CA ARG A 117 -0.10 -4.46 20.74
C ARG A 117 -0.86 -3.33 20.05
N LEU A 118 -2.10 -3.12 20.42
CA LEU A 118 -2.93 -2.03 19.92
C LEU A 118 -2.91 -0.86 20.91
N ASN A 119 -3.07 0.35 20.40
CA ASN A 119 -3.19 1.57 21.18
C ASN A 119 -4.45 2.32 20.76
N PRO A 120 -5.60 2.10 21.45
CA PRO A 120 -6.86 2.76 21.10
C PRO A 120 -6.83 4.28 21.30
N GLU A 121 -5.88 4.80 22.07
CA GLU A 121 -5.70 6.23 22.30
C GLU A 121 -4.68 6.86 21.33
N LEU A 122 -4.17 6.11 20.34
CA LEU A 122 -3.22 6.65 19.38
C LEU A 122 -3.88 7.75 18.54
N PRO A 123 -3.36 8.99 18.57
CA PRO A 123 -3.85 10.04 17.70
C PRO A 123 -3.62 9.67 16.24
N ILE A 124 -4.69 9.64 15.45
CA ILE A 124 -4.60 9.40 14.01
C ILE A 124 -4.31 10.74 13.32
N PRO A 125 -3.23 10.87 12.55
CA PRO A 125 -2.92 12.08 11.80
C PRO A 125 -4.03 12.44 10.80
N ALA A 126 -4.30 13.75 10.64
CA ALA A 126 -5.36 14.22 9.75
C ALA A 126 -5.19 13.74 8.30
N TYR A 127 -3.96 13.59 7.82
CA TYR A 127 -3.70 13.06 6.49
C TYR A 127 -4.13 11.61 6.34
N TYR A 128 -4.14 10.81 7.41
CA TYR A 128 -4.54 9.39 7.37
C TYR A 128 -6.07 9.18 7.44
N GLU A 129 -6.84 10.26 7.68
CA GLU A 129 -8.31 10.22 7.67
C GLU A 129 -8.92 10.15 6.27
N ALA A 130 -8.13 10.35 5.22
CA ALA A 130 -8.59 10.29 3.85
C ALA A 130 -9.01 8.88 3.42
N ASP A 131 -9.98 8.81 2.51
CA ASP A 131 -10.32 7.55 1.83
C ASP A 131 -9.32 7.31 0.69
N TYR A 132 -8.10 6.90 1.06
CA TYR A 132 -7.06 6.58 0.09
C TYR A 132 -7.57 5.64 -1.01
N HIS A 133 -7.17 5.92 -2.24
CA HIS A 133 -7.55 5.11 -3.40
C HIS A 133 -9.07 4.94 -3.56
N VAL A 134 -9.86 5.90 -3.08
CA VAL A 134 -11.34 5.83 -3.05
C VAL A 134 -11.85 4.63 -2.24
N GLN A 135 -11.05 4.13 -1.29
CA GLN A 135 -11.41 3.04 -0.40
C GLN A 135 -12.41 3.54 0.65
N PRO A 136 -13.67 3.06 0.66
CA PRO A 136 -14.65 3.49 1.65
C PRO A 136 -14.20 3.14 3.08
N GLY A 137 -14.17 4.14 3.96
CA GLY A 137 -13.70 3.99 5.33
C GLY A 137 -12.17 4.10 5.49
N GLY A 138 -11.44 4.39 4.40
CA GLY A 138 -10.00 4.52 4.43
C GLY A 138 -9.29 3.25 4.92
N MET A 139 -8.08 3.39 5.44
CA MET A 139 -7.28 2.26 5.90
C MET A 139 -7.46 1.91 7.38
N HIS A 140 -8.20 2.72 8.16
CA HIS A 140 -8.31 2.50 9.61
C HIS A 140 -9.73 2.45 10.18
N ARG A 141 -10.75 2.94 9.44
CA ARG A 141 -12.14 2.96 9.91
C ARG A 141 -12.94 1.72 9.49
N GLU A 142 -12.50 0.99 8.45
CA GLU A 142 -13.14 -0.24 7.98
C GLU A 142 -12.56 -1.47 8.71
N PRO A 143 -13.34 -2.15 9.58
CA PRO A 143 -12.83 -3.30 10.35
C PRO A 143 -12.31 -4.45 9.49
N LEU A 144 -12.85 -4.66 8.29
CA LEU A 144 -12.44 -5.72 7.38
C LEU A 144 -11.40 -5.30 6.35
N ILE A 145 -10.75 -4.13 6.53
CA ILE A 145 -9.80 -3.59 5.55
C ILE A 145 -8.69 -4.58 5.17
N GLY A 146 -8.23 -5.42 6.11
CA GLY A 146 -7.23 -6.46 5.82
C GLY A 146 -7.72 -7.49 4.80
N PHE A 147 -8.98 -7.96 4.91
CA PHE A 147 -9.60 -8.85 3.93
C PHE A 147 -9.86 -8.15 2.60
N ILE A 148 -10.34 -6.91 2.65
CA ILE A 148 -10.58 -6.08 1.46
C ILE A 148 -9.27 -5.91 0.70
N THR A 149 -8.20 -5.48 1.36
CA THR A 149 -6.88 -5.29 0.76
C THR A 149 -6.31 -6.59 0.19
N ALA A 150 -6.53 -7.73 0.85
CA ALA A 150 -6.09 -9.03 0.34
C ALA A 150 -6.73 -9.41 -1.01
N ILE A 151 -7.97 -8.99 -1.24
CA ILE A 151 -8.70 -9.23 -2.49
C ILE A 151 -8.38 -8.13 -3.52
N THR A 152 -8.47 -6.86 -3.11
CA THR A 152 -8.35 -5.71 -4.03
C THR A 152 -6.95 -5.54 -4.61
N ASN A 153 -5.88 -5.87 -3.87
CA ASN A 153 -4.52 -5.76 -4.39
C ASN A 153 -4.28 -6.63 -5.65
N LYS A 154 -4.94 -7.77 -5.76
CA LYS A 154 -4.87 -8.62 -6.96
C LYS A 154 -5.48 -7.93 -8.19
N VAL A 155 -6.51 -7.12 -7.98
CA VAL A 155 -7.19 -6.36 -9.02
C VAL A 155 -6.45 -5.06 -9.33
N TYR A 156 -6.12 -4.30 -8.28
CA TYR A 156 -5.51 -2.96 -8.37
C TYR A 156 -4.25 -2.95 -9.24
N PHE A 157 -3.40 -3.95 -9.09
CA PHE A 157 -2.17 -4.09 -9.87
C PHE A 157 -2.34 -4.81 -11.21
N GLY A 158 -3.58 -5.06 -11.68
CA GLY A 158 -3.82 -5.74 -12.95
C GLY A 158 -3.22 -7.14 -13.02
N GLY A 159 -3.14 -7.83 -11.88
CA GLY A 159 -2.56 -9.17 -11.76
C GLY A 159 -1.05 -9.21 -11.54
N SER A 160 -0.33 -8.08 -11.61
CA SER A 160 1.14 -8.06 -11.42
C SER A 160 1.57 -8.18 -9.95
N ASN A 161 0.62 -8.27 -9.00
CA ASN A 161 0.87 -8.48 -7.58
C ASN A 161 -0.02 -9.59 -6.98
N ASP A 162 -0.38 -10.57 -7.79
CA ASP A 162 -1.28 -11.67 -7.37
C ASP A 162 -0.69 -12.54 -6.25
N SER A 163 0.63 -12.71 -6.24
CA SER A 163 1.39 -13.46 -5.22
C SER A 163 2.20 -12.55 -4.30
N GLU A 164 1.77 -11.30 -4.13
CA GLU A 164 2.43 -10.29 -3.26
C GLU A 164 3.88 -10.00 -3.71
N GLU A 165 4.08 -9.93 -5.05
CA GLU A 165 5.39 -9.72 -5.67
C GLU A 165 6.06 -8.44 -5.20
N GLN A 166 5.31 -7.36 -5.01
CA GLN A 166 5.81 -6.07 -4.55
C GLN A 166 6.41 -6.17 -3.14
N GLN A 167 5.70 -6.81 -2.19
CA GLN A 167 6.15 -6.99 -0.83
C GLN A 167 7.36 -7.93 -0.77
N ARG A 168 7.36 -8.97 -1.60
CA ARG A 168 8.49 -9.87 -1.77
C ARG A 168 9.71 -9.17 -2.35
N ALA A 169 9.51 -8.32 -3.37
CA ALA A 169 10.57 -7.53 -3.97
C ALA A 169 11.15 -6.51 -2.99
N SER A 170 10.31 -5.91 -2.13
CA SER A 170 10.76 -4.99 -1.08
C SER A 170 11.73 -5.68 -0.11
N ALA A 171 11.35 -6.82 0.41
CA ALA A 171 12.26 -7.59 1.26
C ALA A 171 13.52 -8.03 0.51
N ALA A 172 13.41 -8.41 -0.78
CA ALA A 172 14.55 -8.83 -1.60
C ALA A 172 15.52 -7.68 -1.92
N ALA A 173 15.04 -6.45 -1.98
CA ALA A 173 15.86 -5.26 -2.23
C ALA A 173 16.72 -4.84 -1.03
N CYS A 174 16.40 -5.31 0.17
CA CYS A 174 17.21 -5.03 1.34
C CYS A 174 18.57 -5.72 1.23
N PRO A 175 19.67 -5.08 1.72
CA PRO A 175 21.00 -5.69 1.68
C PRO A 175 21.06 -6.96 2.51
N GLU A 176 21.94 -7.89 2.13
CA GLU A 176 22.24 -9.06 2.97
C GLU A 176 22.98 -8.64 4.23
N GLY A 177 22.67 -9.30 5.34
CA GLY A 177 23.34 -9.02 6.59
C GLY A 177 22.87 -9.92 7.73
N PRO A 178 23.61 -9.94 8.83
CA PRO A 178 23.25 -10.70 10.03
C PRO A 178 22.24 -9.88 10.86
N TRP A 179 21.08 -9.57 10.25
CA TRP A 179 20.05 -8.75 10.90
C TRP A 179 19.41 -9.51 12.08
N GLU A 180 19.57 -8.95 13.27
CA GLU A 180 18.94 -9.49 14.49
C GLU A 180 17.54 -8.92 14.69
N ARG A 181 17.37 -7.60 14.43
CA ARG A 181 16.09 -6.89 14.58
C ARG A 181 15.76 -6.09 13.34
N ILE A 182 14.60 -6.38 12.78
CA ILE A 182 14.09 -5.75 11.56
C ILE A 182 12.77 -5.07 11.87
N LEU A 183 12.60 -3.82 11.45
CA LEU A 183 11.36 -3.08 11.53
C LEU A 183 10.80 -2.79 10.14
N ASP A 184 9.52 -3.05 9.97
CA ASP A 184 8.72 -2.67 8.80
C ASP A 184 7.77 -1.52 9.18
N LEU A 185 8.04 -0.32 8.64
CA LEU A 185 7.25 0.90 8.85
C LEU A 185 6.06 0.96 7.90
N GLY A 186 4.86 1.18 8.44
CA GLY A 186 3.64 1.16 7.64
C GLY A 186 3.41 -0.24 7.04
N CYS A 187 3.57 -1.28 7.85
CA CYS A 187 3.61 -2.67 7.39
C CYS A 187 2.27 -3.15 6.78
N GLY A 188 1.19 -2.40 6.98
CA GLY A 188 -0.13 -2.80 6.53
C GLY A 188 -0.49 -4.21 7.02
N CYS A 189 -0.95 -5.03 6.10
CA CYS A 189 -1.35 -6.41 6.41
C CYS A 189 -0.45 -7.49 5.77
N LYS A 190 0.71 -7.13 5.18
CA LYS A 190 1.43 -8.10 4.32
C LYS A 190 2.96 -8.04 4.35
N SER A 191 3.59 -6.87 4.40
CA SER A 191 5.03 -6.75 4.07
C SER A 191 5.94 -7.41 5.09
N ALA A 192 5.63 -7.33 6.37
CA ALA A 192 6.43 -7.91 7.47
C ALA A 192 6.70 -9.42 7.32
N TYR A 193 5.80 -10.17 6.65
CA TYR A 193 5.98 -11.61 6.46
C TYR A 193 7.24 -11.94 5.66
N TYR A 194 7.53 -11.12 4.62
CA TYR A 194 8.63 -11.38 3.70
C TYR A 194 9.99 -11.11 4.31
N TYR A 195 10.07 -10.19 5.27
CA TYR A 195 11.28 -10.02 6.08
C TYR A 195 11.52 -11.24 6.97
N LYS A 196 10.47 -11.75 7.65
CA LYS A 196 10.57 -12.94 8.47
C LYS A 196 10.88 -14.20 7.68
N LEU A 197 10.33 -14.35 6.49
CA LEU A 197 10.62 -15.46 5.58
C LEU A 197 12.06 -15.41 5.05
N ARG A 198 12.61 -14.22 4.80
CA ARG A 198 13.99 -14.05 4.31
C ARG A 198 15.02 -14.22 5.44
N TRP A 199 14.72 -13.74 6.63
CA TRP A 199 15.58 -13.83 7.81
C TRP A 199 14.86 -14.53 8.97
N PRO A 200 14.75 -15.87 8.93
CA PRO A 200 13.94 -16.62 9.90
C PRO A 200 14.40 -16.49 11.36
N SER A 201 15.68 -16.23 11.59
CA SER A 201 16.26 -16.02 12.91
C SER A 201 16.07 -14.61 13.46
N ALA A 202 15.78 -13.62 12.62
CA ALA A 202 15.59 -12.23 13.05
C ALA A 202 14.29 -12.07 13.86
N GLU A 203 14.31 -11.19 14.85
CA GLU A 203 13.11 -10.60 15.44
C GLU A 203 12.55 -9.58 14.45
N VAL A 204 11.34 -9.83 13.94
CA VAL A 204 10.68 -8.93 12.98
C VAL A 204 9.54 -8.19 13.66
N TYR A 205 9.55 -6.90 13.50
CA TYR A 205 8.54 -5.97 14.01
C TYR A 205 7.83 -5.31 12.84
N GLY A 206 6.53 -5.09 12.98
CA GLY A 206 5.72 -4.33 12.03
C GLY A 206 4.88 -3.29 12.76
N ILE A 207 4.90 -2.05 12.29
CA ILE A 207 4.04 -0.99 12.83
C ILE A 207 3.15 -0.39 11.75
N ASP A 208 1.96 0.00 12.16
CA ASP A 208 0.99 0.70 11.32
C ASP A 208 0.06 1.56 12.20
N LEU A 209 -0.54 2.59 11.63
CA LEU A 209 -1.59 3.38 12.28
C LEU A 209 -2.91 2.61 12.37
N SER A 210 -3.13 1.66 11.46
CA SER A 210 -4.37 0.91 11.31
C SER A 210 -4.45 -0.31 12.22
N ALA A 211 -5.21 -0.21 13.30
CA ALA A 211 -5.52 -1.38 14.14
C ALA A 211 -6.17 -2.54 13.37
N PRO A 212 -7.15 -2.32 12.45
CA PRO A 212 -7.74 -3.40 11.66
C PRO A 212 -6.73 -4.12 10.74
N LEU A 213 -5.80 -3.40 10.10
CA LEU A 213 -4.75 -4.02 9.28
C LEU A 213 -3.84 -4.88 10.15
N LEU A 214 -3.43 -4.38 11.32
CA LEU A 214 -2.57 -5.12 12.25
C LEU A 214 -3.24 -6.37 12.84
N LYS A 215 -4.54 -6.32 13.14
CA LYS A 215 -5.31 -7.50 13.55
C LYS A 215 -5.25 -8.58 12.48
N TYR A 216 -5.50 -8.20 11.23
CA TYR A 216 -5.41 -9.12 10.09
C TYR A 216 -3.99 -9.66 9.93
N ALA A 217 -2.97 -8.78 9.96
CA ALA A 217 -1.56 -9.15 9.83
C ALA A 217 -1.15 -10.16 10.89
N HIS A 218 -1.48 -9.91 12.15
CA HIS A 218 -1.15 -10.83 13.25
C HIS A 218 -1.79 -12.21 13.07
N LYS A 219 -3.10 -12.25 12.80
CA LYS A 219 -3.82 -13.52 12.55
C LYS A 219 -3.20 -14.32 11.40
N ARG A 220 -2.83 -13.63 10.32
CA ARG A 220 -2.24 -14.25 9.15
C ARG A 220 -0.81 -14.76 9.45
N ALA A 221 0.01 -13.98 10.16
CA ALA A 221 1.35 -14.40 10.57
C ALA A 221 1.28 -15.68 11.42
N GLU A 222 0.37 -15.73 12.39
CA GLU A 222 0.16 -16.90 13.24
C GLU A 222 -0.28 -18.13 12.42
N ALA A 223 -1.20 -17.94 11.46
CA ALA A 223 -1.63 -19.01 10.55
C ALA A 223 -0.49 -19.52 9.65
N MET A 224 0.48 -18.65 9.32
CA MET A 224 1.68 -18.99 8.54
C MET A 224 2.81 -19.57 9.40
N GLY A 225 2.66 -19.63 10.72
CA GLY A 225 3.71 -20.07 11.63
C GLY A 225 4.87 -19.07 11.80
N LEU A 226 4.61 -17.76 11.58
CA LEU A 226 5.61 -16.71 11.62
C LEU A 226 5.52 -15.90 12.92
N ALA A 227 6.59 -15.90 13.71
CA ALA A 227 6.72 -15.08 14.91
C ALA A 227 7.06 -13.63 14.50
N ILE A 228 6.07 -12.73 14.49
CA ILE A 228 6.20 -11.31 14.16
C ILE A 228 5.54 -10.47 15.24
N HIS A 229 6.17 -9.36 15.61
CA HIS A 229 5.69 -8.44 16.65
C HIS A 229 5.03 -7.24 16.01
N PHE A 230 3.70 -7.18 16.06
CA PHE A 230 2.93 -6.05 15.54
C PHE A 230 2.57 -5.07 16.63
N SER A 231 2.68 -3.76 16.35
CA SER A 231 2.21 -2.72 17.26
C SER A 231 1.62 -1.53 16.52
N GLN A 232 0.52 -1.01 17.05
CA GLN A 232 -0.14 0.19 16.52
C GLN A 232 0.64 1.42 16.99
N GLN A 233 1.35 2.05 16.04
CA GLN A 233 2.21 3.21 16.29
C GLN A 233 2.22 4.13 15.07
N ASN A 234 2.52 5.43 15.33
CA ASN A 234 2.85 6.36 14.26
C ASN A 234 4.34 6.27 13.92
N ALA A 235 4.67 6.03 12.65
CA ALA A 235 6.04 5.93 12.17
C ALA A 235 6.84 7.26 12.28
N GLU A 236 6.15 8.39 12.44
CA GLU A 236 6.79 9.67 12.71
C GLU A 236 7.38 9.77 14.12
N HIS A 237 6.89 8.93 15.05
CA HIS A 237 7.30 8.96 16.44
C HIS A 237 6.94 7.65 17.13
N THR A 238 7.91 6.75 17.23
CA THR A 238 7.72 5.41 17.79
C THR A 238 8.13 5.35 19.26
N ASP A 239 7.68 4.32 19.97
CA ASP A 239 8.10 4.05 21.35
C ASP A 239 9.32 3.13 21.45
N PHE A 240 10.00 2.85 20.33
CA PHE A 240 11.24 2.06 20.34
C PHE A 240 12.42 2.85 20.88
N PRO A 241 13.37 2.17 21.58
CA PRO A 241 14.59 2.81 22.04
C PRO A 241 15.48 3.28 20.88
N ASP A 242 16.37 4.22 21.16
CA ASP A 242 17.47 4.61 20.25
C ASP A 242 18.33 3.40 19.90
N ALA A 243 18.83 3.35 18.67
CA ALA A 243 19.75 2.31 18.20
C ALA A 243 19.28 0.86 18.46
N PHE A 244 18.00 0.58 18.25
CA PHE A 244 17.39 -0.73 18.54
C PHE A 244 17.41 -1.69 17.35
N PHE A 245 17.23 -1.18 16.12
CA PHE A 245 17.11 -1.99 14.90
C PHE A 245 18.38 -2.04 14.08
N ASP A 246 18.63 -3.18 13.43
CA ASP A 246 19.71 -3.33 12.45
C ASP A 246 19.26 -2.93 11.06
N LEU A 247 17.98 -3.18 10.74
CA LEU A 247 17.33 -2.86 9.48
C LEU A 247 15.97 -2.23 9.75
N VAL A 248 15.74 -1.04 9.22
CA VAL A 248 14.43 -0.40 9.12
C VAL A 248 14.04 -0.37 7.65
N SER A 249 12.84 -0.78 7.32
CA SER A 249 12.35 -0.78 5.96
C SER A 249 10.93 -0.21 5.88
N SER A 250 10.57 0.29 4.71
CA SER A 250 9.20 0.63 4.37
C SER A 250 8.86 0.14 2.97
N CYS A 251 7.62 -0.28 2.79
CA CYS A 251 7.09 -0.72 1.50
C CYS A 251 5.83 0.07 1.16
N ILE A 252 5.95 1.01 0.19
CA ILE A 252 4.80 1.80 -0.29
C ILE A 252 4.14 2.59 0.86
N LEU A 253 4.95 3.42 1.53
CA LEU A 253 4.50 4.29 2.63
C LEU A 253 4.66 5.77 2.30
N PHE A 254 5.81 6.14 1.71
CA PHE A 254 6.22 7.54 1.60
C PHE A 254 5.38 8.36 0.64
N HIS A 255 4.75 7.75 -0.36
CA HIS A 255 3.82 8.42 -1.28
C HIS A 255 2.42 8.67 -0.66
N GLU A 256 2.13 8.10 0.51
CA GLU A 256 0.86 8.25 1.22
C GLU A 256 0.92 9.31 2.34
N VAL A 257 2.06 9.93 2.54
CA VAL A 257 2.27 10.88 3.63
C VAL A 257 2.76 12.25 3.09
N PRO A 258 2.41 13.37 3.74
CA PRO A 258 2.94 14.68 3.36
C PRO A 258 4.44 14.78 3.65
N ASP A 259 5.12 15.72 2.98
CA ASP A 259 6.58 15.92 3.08
C ASP A 259 7.08 16.06 4.51
N GLU A 260 6.33 16.77 5.37
CA GLU A 260 6.67 16.93 6.78
C GLU A 260 6.68 15.59 7.53
N ALA A 261 5.63 14.78 7.35
CA ALA A 261 5.56 13.45 7.94
C ALA A 261 6.64 12.52 7.38
N ALA A 262 6.92 12.58 6.07
CA ALA A 262 7.99 11.82 5.46
C ALA A 262 9.36 12.16 6.08
N TRP A 263 9.61 13.45 6.33
CA TRP A 263 10.83 13.88 7.02
C TRP A 263 10.90 13.38 8.46
N ASN A 264 9.78 13.47 9.22
CA ASN A 264 9.70 12.96 10.57
C ASN A 264 9.97 11.46 10.65
N ILE A 265 9.41 10.67 9.70
CA ILE A 265 9.65 9.23 9.59
C ILE A 265 11.13 8.93 9.32
N ILE A 266 11.80 9.72 8.46
CA ILE A 266 13.23 9.56 8.20
C ILE A 266 14.06 9.85 9.46
N CYS A 267 13.74 10.93 10.18
CA CYS A 267 14.44 11.28 11.42
C CYS A 267 14.23 10.21 12.50
N GLU A 268 13.00 9.72 12.65
CA GLU A 268 12.69 8.65 13.59
C GLU A 268 13.39 7.34 13.21
N GLY A 269 13.37 6.97 11.93
CA GLY A 269 14.11 5.81 11.42
C GLY A 269 15.60 5.89 11.73
N TYR A 270 16.20 7.08 11.59
CA TYR A 270 17.59 7.31 11.97
C TYR A 270 17.84 7.14 13.48
N ARG A 271 16.95 7.64 14.33
CA ARG A 271 17.06 7.52 15.79
C ARG A 271 17.05 6.07 16.27
N ILE A 272 16.14 5.26 15.71
CA ILE A 272 15.95 3.86 16.14
C ILE A 272 16.94 2.89 15.48
N LEU A 273 17.68 3.30 14.45
CA LEU A 273 18.71 2.48 13.81
C LEU A 273 20.00 2.44 14.62
N LYS A 274 20.58 1.26 14.73
CA LYS A 274 21.94 1.08 15.25
C LYS A 274 22.96 1.76 14.34
N PRO A 275 24.11 2.23 14.86
CA PRO A 275 25.23 2.65 14.03
C PRO A 275 25.61 1.55 13.02
N GLY A 276 25.64 1.88 11.74
CA GLY A 276 25.88 0.93 10.65
C GLY A 276 24.66 0.15 10.19
N GLY A 277 23.48 0.39 10.78
CA GLY A 277 22.21 -0.14 10.31
C GLY A 277 21.75 0.47 8.98
N TRP A 278 20.75 -0.13 8.36
CA TRP A 278 20.21 0.30 7.08
C TRP A 278 18.76 0.75 7.20
N PHE A 279 18.45 1.89 6.56
CA PHE A 279 17.07 2.29 6.27
C PHE A 279 16.81 2.12 4.77
N VAL A 280 15.88 1.22 4.44
CA VAL A 280 15.52 0.91 3.04
C VAL A 280 14.11 1.41 2.77
N ILE A 281 13.99 2.34 1.82
CA ILE A 281 12.71 2.87 1.35
C ILE A 281 12.42 2.27 -0.03
N ASN A 282 11.37 1.47 -0.12
CA ASN A 282 10.86 0.92 -1.37
C ASN A 282 9.48 1.52 -1.66
N ASP A 283 9.43 2.42 -2.63
CA ASP A 283 8.23 3.21 -2.91
C ASP A 283 8.05 3.48 -4.40
N ALA A 284 6.95 4.15 -4.77
CA ALA A 284 6.73 4.64 -6.11
C ALA A 284 7.84 5.61 -6.54
N ALA A 285 8.11 5.68 -7.84
CA ALA A 285 9.10 6.63 -8.36
C ALA A 285 8.69 8.07 -7.99
N PRO A 286 9.60 8.88 -7.39
CA PRO A 286 9.28 10.25 -7.05
C PRO A 286 9.02 11.07 -8.32
N TYR A 287 8.14 12.06 -8.26
CA TYR A 287 7.77 12.91 -9.40
C TYR A 287 8.96 13.49 -10.15
N ARG A 288 10.04 13.86 -9.43
CA ARG A 288 11.29 14.36 -10.02
C ARG A 288 12.04 13.34 -10.89
N ALA A 289 11.73 12.06 -10.76
CA ALA A 289 12.30 10.99 -11.60
C ALA A 289 11.46 10.72 -12.85
N LEU A 290 10.29 11.34 -12.95
CA LEU A 290 9.38 11.23 -14.09
C LEU A 290 9.56 12.46 -15.00
N ASP A 291 9.25 12.30 -16.28
CA ASP A 291 9.06 13.46 -17.11
C ASP A 291 7.78 14.21 -16.72
N LEU A 292 7.60 15.42 -17.22
CA LEU A 292 6.52 16.32 -16.83
C LEU A 292 5.12 15.70 -17.05
N PHE A 293 4.94 14.98 -18.16
CA PHE A 293 3.70 14.25 -18.43
C PHE A 293 3.51 13.08 -17.47
N GLY A 294 4.58 12.32 -17.21
CA GLY A 294 4.55 11.20 -16.26
C GLY A 294 4.18 11.65 -14.85
N ALA A 295 4.76 12.77 -14.39
CA ALA A 295 4.42 13.38 -13.11
C ALA A 295 2.94 13.78 -13.06
N PHE A 296 2.45 14.49 -14.08
CA PHE A 296 1.04 14.89 -14.19
C PHE A 296 0.08 13.70 -14.24
N PHE A 297 0.45 12.64 -15.00
CA PHE A 297 -0.40 11.46 -15.16
C PHE A 297 -0.45 10.59 -13.90
N SER A 298 0.59 10.65 -13.07
CA SER A 298 0.69 9.90 -11.81
C SER A 298 0.03 10.62 -10.63
N ASP A 299 -0.28 11.90 -10.79
CA ASP A 299 -1.01 12.70 -9.81
C ASP A 299 -2.52 12.36 -9.87
N TRP A 300 -2.93 11.39 -9.01
CA TRP A 300 -4.29 10.84 -9.07
C TRP A 300 -4.83 10.45 -7.69
#